data_b0a160b34fd17085c2664537392f3814
#
_entry.id   b0a160b34fd17085c2664537392f3814
#
_cell.length_a   1.000
_cell.length_b   1.000
_cell.length_c   1.000
_cell.angle_alpha   90.00
_cell.angle_beta   90.00
_cell.angle_gamma   90.00
#
_symmetry.space_group_name_H-M   'P 1'
#
loop_
_entity.id
_entity.type
_entity.pdbx_description
1 polymer ?
#
loop_
_entity_poly.entity_id
_entity_poly.type
_entity_poly.pdbx_seq_one_letter_code
_entity_poly.pdbx_strand_id
1 'polypeptide(L)'
;AQVREPGMYFTTTVADGPVIVLRDKEGVLRAFHNVCRHRGGPLATEPTGCVNALTCQYHGWTYLLDGTLRGVPRWDRVDLFDKKDYGLVPIRVETWQDQVFVNLDADAAPLARYLDGVAERIAPIRLDRMTFAKRIDYEVACNWKVYVDNFLEGYHVPYVHPELMKMYDFRKYTTETFEHYSLQWSPLAPGDAPYDIKPGDNAYYYCLFPNYMVNIVP
;
A
#
# COMPACT_ATOMS: atom_id res chain seq x y z
N ALA A 1 -10.64 3.54 -2.45
CA ALA A 1 -11.83 3.48 -3.27
C ALA A 1 -11.83 2.33 -4.31
N GLN A 2 -10.67 1.69 -4.57
CA GLN A 2 -10.54 0.64 -5.61
C GLN A 2 -11.23 -0.69 -5.25
N VAL A 3 -11.36 -1.02 -3.97
CA VAL A 3 -11.98 -2.27 -3.48
C VAL A 3 -13.02 -1.96 -2.38
N ARG A 4 -13.93 -1.07 -2.68
CA ARG A 4 -14.92 -0.59 -1.71
C ARG A 4 -16.04 -1.59 -1.50
N GLU A 5 -16.54 -2.20 -2.57
CA GLU A 5 -17.69 -3.08 -2.58
C GLU A 5 -17.29 -4.55 -2.85
N PRO A 6 -18.09 -5.53 -2.39
CA PRO A 6 -17.88 -6.93 -2.70
C PRO A 6 -17.74 -7.20 -4.20
N GLY A 7 -16.75 -8.01 -4.56
CA GLY A 7 -16.42 -8.35 -5.93
C GLY A 7 -15.46 -7.40 -6.61
N MET A 8 -15.28 -6.17 -6.11
CA MET A 8 -14.29 -5.23 -6.67
C MET A 8 -12.89 -5.74 -6.41
N TYR A 9 -12.03 -5.57 -7.40
CA TYR A 9 -10.61 -5.94 -7.32
C TYR A 9 -9.73 -4.91 -8.02
N PHE A 10 -8.45 -4.94 -7.68
CA PHE A 10 -7.38 -4.40 -8.51
C PHE A 10 -6.21 -5.38 -8.58
N THR A 11 -5.43 -5.30 -9.65
CA THR A 11 -4.19 -6.05 -9.82
C THR A 11 -2.98 -5.14 -9.70
N THR A 12 -1.89 -5.68 -9.22
CA THR A 12 -0.61 -4.98 -9.10
C THR A 12 0.54 -5.98 -9.14
N THR A 13 1.76 -5.48 -9.21
CA THR A 13 2.98 -6.28 -9.08
C THR A 13 3.73 -5.85 -7.81
N VAL A 14 4.15 -6.81 -7.02
CA VAL A 14 4.94 -6.60 -5.81
C VAL A 14 6.15 -7.53 -5.85
N ALA A 15 7.36 -6.97 -5.83
CA ALA A 15 8.62 -7.73 -5.94
C ALA A 15 8.58 -8.75 -7.10
N ASP A 16 8.19 -8.30 -8.29
CA ASP A 16 8.03 -9.09 -9.53
C ASP A 16 6.92 -10.16 -9.49
N GLY A 17 6.19 -10.29 -8.38
CA GLY A 17 5.05 -11.19 -8.23
C GLY A 17 3.71 -10.54 -8.59
N PRO A 18 2.88 -11.16 -9.45
CA PRO A 18 1.55 -10.63 -9.75
C PRO A 18 0.61 -10.85 -8.55
N VAL A 19 -0.04 -9.79 -8.11
CA VAL A 19 -0.94 -9.77 -6.96
C VAL A 19 -2.33 -9.29 -7.39
N ILE A 20 -3.36 -9.92 -6.86
CA ILE A 20 -4.74 -9.43 -6.90
C ILE A 20 -5.21 -9.10 -5.48
N VAL A 21 -5.76 -7.92 -5.30
CA VAL A 21 -6.44 -7.50 -4.07
C VAL A 21 -7.92 -7.34 -4.39
N LEU A 22 -8.78 -7.91 -3.56
CA LEU A 22 -10.22 -7.89 -3.79
C LEU A 22 -11.00 -7.84 -2.47
N ARG A 23 -12.27 -7.51 -2.57
CA ARG A 23 -13.21 -7.66 -1.46
C ARG A 23 -14.10 -8.86 -1.74
N ASP A 24 -14.13 -9.81 -0.80
CA ASP A 24 -14.97 -11.00 -0.93
C ASP A 24 -16.47 -10.68 -0.70
N LYS A 25 -17.32 -11.72 -0.78
CA LYS A 25 -18.78 -11.55 -0.65
C LYS A 25 -19.21 -11.12 0.74
N GLU A 26 -18.44 -11.48 1.75
CA GLU A 26 -18.65 -11.13 3.15
C GLU A 26 -18.09 -9.73 3.49
N GLY A 27 -17.52 -9.03 2.49
CA GLY A 27 -16.91 -7.71 2.67
C GLY A 27 -15.50 -7.75 3.26
N VAL A 28 -14.86 -8.91 3.33
CA VAL A 28 -13.50 -9.06 3.83
C VAL A 28 -12.51 -8.68 2.72
N LEU A 29 -11.52 -7.85 3.04
CA LEU A 29 -10.41 -7.54 2.13
C LEU A 29 -9.45 -8.74 2.09
N ARG A 30 -9.14 -9.19 0.87
CA ARG A 30 -8.23 -10.30 0.63
C ARG A 30 -7.20 -9.96 -0.43
N ALA A 31 -6.06 -10.61 -0.34
CA ALA A 31 -5.04 -10.57 -1.38
C ALA A 31 -4.55 -12.00 -1.68
N PHE A 32 -4.25 -12.23 -2.94
CA PHE A 32 -3.73 -13.51 -3.42
C PHE A 32 -2.66 -13.27 -4.48
N HIS A 33 -1.79 -14.27 -4.69
CA HIS A 33 -1.04 -14.32 -5.93
C HIS A 33 -2.03 -14.42 -7.11
N ASN A 34 -1.92 -13.53 -8.08
CA ASN A 34 -2.79 -13.51 -9.27
C ASN A 34 -2.42 -14.62 -10.25
N VAL A 35 -2.36 -15.85 -9.74
CA VAL A 35 -1.83 -17.03 -10.43
C VAL A 35 -2.75 -18.23 -10.18
N CYS A 36 -3.25 -18.85 -11.24
CA CYS A 36 -4.03 -20.06 -11.17
C CYS A 36 -3.17 -21.25 -10.69
N ARG A 37 -3.65 -21.98 -9.71
CA ARG A 37 -2.97 -23.14 -9.09
C ARG A 37 -2.83 -24.34 -10.02
N HIS A 38 -3.45 -24.32 -11.20
CA HIS A 38 -3.31 -25.38 -12.19
C HIS A 38 -1.98 -25.29 -12.96
N ARG A 39 -1.82 -24.27 -13.80
CA ARG A 39 -0.64 -24.11 -14.67
C ARG A 39 -0.21 -22.63 -14.80
N GLY A 40 -0.36 -21.86 -13.74
CA GLY A 40 0.21 -20.53 -13.64
C GLY A 40 -0.45 -19.42 -14.46
N GLY A 41 -1.59 -19.70 -15.12
CA GLY A 41 -2.29 -18.64 -15.88
C GLY A 41 -2.81 -17.51 -14.96
N PRO A 42 -2.88 -16.27 -15.44
CA PRO A 42 -3.46 -15.16 -14.69
C PRO A 42 -4.95 -15.36 -14.45
N LEU A 43 -5.46 -14.85 -13.31
CA LEU A 43 -6.88 -14.92 -12.97
C LEU A 43 -7.61 -13.63 -13.36
N ALA A 44 -6.96 -12.48 -13.17
CA ALA A 44 -7.43 -11.20 -13.62
C ALA A 44 -6.32 -10.50 -14.43
N THR A 45 -6.67 -10.01 -15.61
CA THR A 45 -5.76 -9.34 -16.54
C THR A 45 -5.96 -7.84 -16.56
N GLU A 46 -7.15 -7.37 -16.18
CA GLU A 46 -7.45 -5.95 -16.12
C GLU A 46 -6.92 -5.32 -14.82
N PRO A 47 -6.48 -4.06 -14.85
CA PRO A 47 -5.98 -3.37 -13.67
C PRO A 47 -7.00 -3.27 -12.53
N THR A 48 -8.28 -3.16 -12.87
CA THR A 48 -9.39 -3.09 -11.91
C THR A 48 -10.63 -3.72 -12.51
N GLY A 49 -11.54 -4.18 -11.66
CA GLY A 49 -12.82 -4.73 -12.10
C GLY A 49 -13.73 -5.13 -10.95
N CYS A 50 -14.86 -5.74 -11.32
CA CYS A 50 -15.80 -6.31 -10.37
C CYS A 50 -16.26 -7.68 -10.89
N VAL A 51 -16.11 -8.72 -10.06
CA VAL A 51 -16.41 -10.11 -10.44
C VAL A 51 -17.12 -10.85 -9.30
N ASN A 52 -17.84 -11.90 -9.64
CA ASN A 52 -18.47 -12.81 -8.67
C ASN A 52 -17.61 -14.04 -8.34
N ALA A 53 -16.63 -14.33 -9.18
CA ALA A 53 -15.66 -15.41 -9.03
C ALA A 53 -14.48 -15.14 -9.98
N LEU A 54 -13.33 -15.72 -9.69
CA LEU A 54 -12.13 -15.62 -10.52
C LEU A 54 -12.03 -16.88 -11.39
N THR A 55 -12.13 -16.75 -12.71
CA THR A 55 -12.05 -17.87 -13.63
C THR A 55 -10.81 -17.74 -14.52
N CYS A 56 -9.92 -18.72 -14.41
CA CYS A 56 -8.74 -18.81 -15.25
C CYS A 56 -9.13 -19.05 -16.71
N GLN A 57 -8.73 -18.15 -17.59
CA GLN A 57 -9.07 -18.24 -19.02
C GLN A 57 -8.34 -19.37 -19.74
N TYR A 58 -7.33 -19.98 -19.11
CA TYR A 58 -6.56 -21.05 -19.74
C TYR A 58 -7.33 -22.38 -19.75
N HIS A 59 -7.84 -22.84 -18.58
CA HIS A 59 -8.53 -24.13 -18.48
C HIS A 59 -9.83 -24.08 -17.66
N GLY A 60 -10.36 -22.89 -17.38
CA GLY A 60 -11.65 -22.73 -16.70
C GLY A 60 -11.66 -23.03 -15.21
N TRP A 61 -10.51 -23.18 -14.55
CA TRP A 61 -10.50 -23.30 -13.08
C TRP A 61 -11.09 -22.05 -12.47
N THR A 62 -12.09 -22.24 -11.60
CA THR A 62 -12.87 -21.15 -11.02
C THR A 62 -12.72 -21.13 -9.52
N TYR A 63 -12.35 -19.98 -8.98
CA TYR A 63 -12.18 -19.73 -7.55
C TYR A 63 -13.25 -18.78 -7.05
N LEU A 64 -13.71 -19.01 -5.83
CA LEU A 64 -14.51 -18.04 -5.10
C LEU A 64 -13.63 -16.87 -4.67
N LEU A 65 -14.27 -15.77 -4.22
CA LEU A 65 -13.53 -14.56 -3.81
C LEU A 65 -12.80 -14.74 -2.46
N ASP A 66 -13.13 -15.79 -1.70
CA ASP A 66 -12.37 -16.20 -0.52
C ASP A 66 -11.10 -17.00 -0.85
N GLY A 67 -10.87 -17.28 -2.13
CA GLY A 67 -9.73 -18.04 -2.64
C GLY A 67 -9.98 -19.54 -2.80
N THR A 68 -11.12 -20.08 -2.37
CA THR A 68 -11.39 -21.52 -2.48
C THR A 68 -11.64 -21.94 -3.93
N LEU A 69 -11.11 -23.11 -4.32
CA LEU A 69 -11.35 -23.68 -5.64
C LEU A 69 -12.76 -24.24 -5.73
N ARG A 70 -13.64 -23.57 -6.48
CA ARG A 70 -15.02 -23.97 -6.68
C ARG A 70 -15.20 -25.01 -7.79
N GLY A 71 -14.63 -24.72 -8.96
CA GLY A 71 -14.91 -25.48 -10.18
C GLY A 71 -13.67 -25.86 -10.96
N VAL A 72 -13.65 -27.13 -11.41
CA VAL A 72 -12.61 -27.68 -12.27
C VAL A 72 -13.31 -28.43 -13.40
N PRO A 73 -13.19 -28.01 -14.66
CA PRO A 73 -13.77 -28.73 -15.77
C PRO A 73 -13.18 -30.15 -15.93
N ARG A 74 -14.06 -31.17 -16.14
CA ARG A 74 -13.66 -32.55 -16.43
C ARG A 74 -12.79 -33.22 -15.35
N TRP A 75 -12.96 -32.86 -14.08
CA TRP A 75 -12.20 -33.42 -12.96
C TRP A 75 -12.70 -34.78 -12.45
N ASP A 76 -13.90 -35.20 -12.86
CA ASP A 76 -14.60 -36.42 -12.46
C ASP A 76 -13.87 -37.73 -12.82
N ARG A 77 -12.77 -37.62 -13.56
CA ARG A 77 -11.91 -38.74 -13.97
C ARG A 77 -10.49 -38.68 -13.36
N VAL A 78 -10.31 -37.88 -12.34
CA VAL A 78 -9.00 -37.69 -11.72
C VAL A 78 -9.02 -38.24 -10.31
N ASP A 79 -8.25 -39.31 -10.09
CA ASP A 79 -8.06 -39.87 -8.76
C ASP A 79 -7.09 -38.99 -7.93
N LEU A 80 -7.22 -39.05 -6.60
CA LEU A 80 -6.35 -38.36 -5.64
C LEU A 80 -6.35 -36.82 -5.75
N PHE A 81 -7.41 -36.21 -6.32
CA PHE A 81 -7.55 -34.77 -6.42
C PHE A 81 -8.59 -34.26 -5.41
N ASP A 82 -8.14 -33.47 -4.42
CA ASP A 82 -9.05 -32.74 -3.53
C ASP A 82 -8.95 -31.23 -3.85
N LYS A 83 -10.08 -30.62 -4.19
CA LYS A 83 -10.17 -29.18 -4.48
C LYS A 83 -9.66 -28.31 -3.34
N LYS A 84 -9.76 -28.78 -2.10
CA LYS A 84 -9.31 -28.03 -0.90
C LYS A 84 -7.82 -27.72 -0.92
N ASP A 85 -7.02 -28.59 -1.57
CA ASP A 85 -5.57 -28.42 -1.65
C ASP A 85 -5.13 -27.39 -2.71
N TYR A 86 -6.08 -26.94 -3.54
CA TYR A 86 -5.80 -26.10 -4.70
C TYR A 86 -6.44 -24.71 -4.63
N GLY A 87 -6.75 -24.23 -3.42
CA GLY A 87 -7.13 -22.84 -3.20
C GLY A 87 -6.04 -21.86 -3.62
N LEU A 88 -6.39 -20.60 -3.85
CA LEU A 88 -5.42 -19.55 -4.13
C LEU A 88 -4.46 -19.37 -2.96
N VAL A 89 -3.21 -19.04 -3.28
CA VAL A 89 -2.20 -18.75 -2.25
C VAL A 89 -2.46 -17.35 -1.71
N PRO A 90 -2.78 -17.23 -0.41
CA PRO A 90 -3.09 -15.94 0.19
C PRO A 90 -1.81 -15.10 0.37
N ILE A 91 -2.00 -13.79 0.33
CA ILE A 91 -1.01 -12.78 0.67
C ILE A 91 -1.57 -11.98 1.85
N ARG A 92 -0.74 -11.66 2.82
CA ARG A 92 -1.14 -10.79 3.93
C ARG A 92 -1.58 -9.43 3.39
N VAL A 93 -2.73 -8.97 3.83
CA VAL A 93 -3.30 -7.68 3.43
C VAL A 93 -3.90 -6.98 4.63
N GLU A 94 -3.53 -5.75 4.83
CA GLU A 94 -4.03 -4.89 5.90
C GLU A 94 -4.29 -3.48 5.35
N THR A 95 -5.00 -2.66 6.11
CA THR A 95 -5.29 -1.27 5.72
C THR A 95 -4.87 -0.30 6.83
N TRP A 96 -4.41 0.87 6.39
CA TRP A 96 -4.21 2.02 7.25
C TRP A 96 -4.57 3.29 6.49
N GLN A 97 -5.40 4.15 7.06
CA GLN A 97 -5.84 5.42 6.44
C GLN A 97 -6.35 5.24 4.99
N ASP A 98 -7.25 4.26 4.78
CA ASP A 98 -7.79 3.90 3.46
C ASP A 98 -6.76 3.43 2.41
N GLN A 99 -5.52 3.23 2.80
CA GLN A 99 -4.48 2.63 1.96
C GLN A 99 -4.38 1.13 2.23
N VAL A 100 -4.07 0.39 1.18
CA VAL A 100 -3.93 -1.08 1.24
C VAL A 100 -2.44 -1.43 1.24
N PHE A 101 -2.05 -2.24 2.21
CA PHE A 101 -0.71 -2.78 2.35
C PHE A 101 -0.75 -4.29 2.17
N VAL A 102 0.23 -4.82 1.46
CA VAL A 102 0.42 -6.26 1.28
C VAL A 102 1.83 -6.66 1.69
N ASN A 103 1.97 -7.88 2.22
CA ASN A 103 3.27 -8.45 2.52
C ASN A 103 3.31 -9.89 2.00
N LEU A 104 4.32 -10.21 1.18
CA LEU A 104 4.49 -11.55 0.60
C LEU A 104 4.97 -12.58 1.61
N ASP A 105 5.54 -12.15 2.73
CA ASP A 105 5.90 -13.03 3.84
C ASP A 105 4.64 -13.36 4.66
N ALA A 106 4.27 -14.63 4.67
CA ALA A 106 3.12 -15.12 5.42
C ALA A 106 3.27 -14.94 6.93
N ASP A 107 4.52 -14.93 7.43
CA ASP A 107 4.87 -14.82 8.84
C ASP A 107 5.20 -13.39 9.26
N ALA A 108 5.05 -12.41 8.36
CA ALA A 108 5.30 -11.00 8.66
C ALA A 108 4.50 -10.52 9.89
N ALA A 109 5.09 -9.64 10.66
CA ALA A 109 4.39 -8.98 11.77
C ALA A 109 3.17 -8.18 11.25
N PRO A 110 2.16 -7.94 12.08
CA PRO A 110 1.03 -7.07 11.73
C PRO A 110 1.50 -5.66 11.34
N LEU A 111 0.80 -5.03 10.40
CA LEU A 111 1.12 -3.67 9.93
C LEU A 111 1.24 -2.66 11.08
N ALA A 112 0.41 -2.79 12.11
CA ALA A 112 0.45 -1.93 13.29
C ALA A 112 1.84 -1.90 13.97
N ARG A 113 2.63 -2.98 13.88
CA ARG A 113 3.99 -3.03 14.42
C ARG A 113 4.94 -2.10 13.65
N TYR A 114 4.74 -1.97 12.34
CA TYR A 114 5.55 -1.09 11.49
C TYR A 114 5.15 0.38 11.61
N LEU A 115 3.91 0.65 12.07
CA LEU A 115 3.32 1.98 12.24
C LEU A 115 3.31 2.44 13.71
N ASP A 116 4.02 1.77 14.59
CA ASP A 116 4.03 2.04 16.03
C ASP A 116 4.35 3.53 16.32
N GLY A 117 3.44 4.21 17.03
CA GLY A 117 3.54 5.64 17.33
C GLY A 117 3.19 6.61 16.18
N VAL A 118 3.09 6.13 14.92
CA VAL A 118 2.74 7.00 13.78
C VAL A 118 1.30 7.46 13.87
N ALA A 119 0.38 6.53 14.13
CA ALA A 119 -1.05 6.81 14.14
C ALA A 119 -1.42 7.85 15.20
N GLU A 120 -0.84 7.73 16.39
CA GLU A 120 -1.06 8.64 17.51
C GLU A 120 -0.52 10.05 17.21
N ARG A 121 0.68 10.15 16.64
CA ARG A 121 1.32 11.43 16.33
C ARG A 121 0.56 12.23 15.28
N ILE A 122 0.00 11.56 14.27
CA ILE A 122 -0.71 12.24 13.18
C ILE A 122 -2.23 12.31 13.37
N ALA A 123 -2.77 11.71 14.44
CA ALA A 123 -4.22 11.69 14.69
C ALA A 123 -4.87 13.09 14.64
N PRO A 124 -4.24 14.17 15.15
CA PRO A 124 -4.82 15.52 15.07
C PRO A 124 -5.01 16.04 13.64
N ILE A 125 -4.26 15.52 12.66
CA ILE A 125 -4.29 15.97 11.26
C ILE A 125 -5.54 15.47 10.54
N ARG A 126 -6.21 14.44 11.05
CA ARG A 126 -7.47 13.90 10.52
C ARG A 126 -7.34 13.46 9.06
N LEU A 127 -6.35 12.62 8.75
CA LEU A 127 -6.17 12.04 7.41
C LEU A 127 -7.41 11.27 6.94
N ASP A 128 -8.24 10.76 7.86
CA ASP A 128 -9.52 10.12 7.60
C ASP A 128 -10.54 11.02 6.87
N ARG A 129 -10.33 12.35 6.89
CA ARG A 129 -11.15 13.32 6.18
C ARG A 129 -10.61 13.70 4.79
N MET A 130 -9.43 13.26 4.46
CA MET A 130 -8.81 13.56 3.17
C MET A 130 -9.43 12.68 2.06
N THR A 131 -9.49 13.23 0.85
CA THR A 131 -9.96 12.51 -0.32
C THR A 131 -8.82 12.36 -1.32
N PHE A 132 -8.82 11.24 -2.05
CA PHE A 132 -7.85 11.04 -3.13
C PHE A 132 -7.98 12.14 -4.18
N ALA A 133 -6.92 12.89 -4.41
CA ALA A 133 -6.90 13.95 -5.40
C ALA A 133 -6.38 13.45 -6.75
N LYS A 134 -5.14 12.94 -6.79
CA LYS A 134 -4.52 12.44 -8.04
C LYS A 134 -3.36 11.50 -7.74
N ARG A 135 -2.98 10.72 -8.75
CA ARG A 135 -1.73 9.96 -8.82
C ARG A 135 -0.81 10.58 -9.87
N ILE A 136 0.48 10.65 -9.57
CA ILE A 136 1.53 11.04 -10.52
C ILE A 136 2.62 9.98 -10.40
N ASP A 137 3.04 9.43 -11.53
CA ASP A 137 4.09 8.44 -11.60
C ASP A 137 5.36 9.10 -12.19
N TYR A 138 6.50 8.84 -11.56
CA TYR A 138 7.81 9.30 -12.00
C TYR A 138 8.74 8.11 -12.16
N GLU A 139 9.44 8.06 -13.28
CA GLU A 139 10.55 7.14 -13.49
C GLU A 139 11.86 7.88 -13.27
N VAL A 140 12.67 7.40 -12.33
CA VAL A 140 13.95 8.02 -11.99
C VAL A 140 15.06 7.02 -12.24
N ALA A 141 15.97 7.33 -13.15
CA ALA A 141 17.09 6.47 -13.55
C ALA A 141 18.20 6.46 -12.47
N CYS A 142 17.89 5.95 -11.29
CA CYS A 142 18.87 5.81 -10.21
C CYS A 142 18.60 4.55 -9.38
N ASN A 143 19.57 4.16 -8.56
CA ASN A 143 19.32 3.17 -7.52
C ASN A 143 18.34 3.76 -6.48
N TRP A 144 17.36 2.97 -6.05
CA TRP A 144 16.35 3.43 -5.08
C TRP A 144 16.96 3.97 -3.76
N LYS A 145 18.13 3.48 -3.36
CA LYS A 145 18.84 3.94 -2.16
C LYS A 145 19.25 5.40 -2.25
N VAL A 146 19.60 5.88 -3.46
CA VAL A 146 19.94 7.30 -3.66
C VAL A 146 18.73 8.20 -3.37
N TYR A 147 17.54 7.76 -3.77
CA TYR A 147 16.31 8.49 -3.47
C TYR A 147 16.01 8.46 -1.96
N VAL A 148 16.21 7.31 -1.32
CA VAL A 148 16.04 7.17 0.15
C VAL A 148 17.03 8.04 0.89
N ASP A 149 18.31 8.02 0.54
CA ASP A 149 19.35 8.87 1.17
C ASP A 149 18.97 10.36 1.12
N ASN A 150 18.51 10.83 -0.03
CA ASN A 150 18.05 12.22 -0.17
C ASN A 150 16.80 12.50 0.69
N PHE A 151 15.89 11.53 0.81
CA PHE A 151 14.68 11.71 1.62
C PHE A 151 14.95 11.70 3.13
N LEU A 152 15.98 10.99 3.59
CA LEU A 152 16.26 10.78 5.02
C LEU A 152 16.97 11.95 5.70
N GLU A 153 17.31 13.01 4.98
CA GLU A 153 18.02 14.16 5.51
C GLU A 153 17.36 15.49 5.10
N GLY A 154 17.62 16.55 5.85
CA GLY A 154 17.10 17.89 5.57
C GLY A 154 18.18 18.90 5.15
N TYR A 155 19.43 18.49 4.99
CA TYR A 155 20.55 19.40 4.71
C TYR A 155 20.46 20.09 3.35
N HIS A 156 19.83 19.45 2.37
CA HIS A 156 19.63 20.04 1.04
C HIS A 156 18.50 21.08 1.01
N VAL A 157 17.56 21.03 1.97
CA VAL A 157 16.35 21.86 1.97
C VAL A 157 16.67 23.36 1.83
N PRO A 158 17.62 23.95 2.59
CA PRO A 158 17.93 25.37 2.46
C PRO A 158 18.42 25.80 1.08
N TYR A 159 19.02 24.88 0.32
CA TYR A 159 19.66 25.19 -0.95
C TYR A 159 18.82 24.76 -2.16
N VAL A 160 18.12 23.65 -2.04
CA VAL A 160 17.37 23.03 -3.15
C VAL A 160 15.88 23.38 -3.11
N HIS A 161 15.35 23.59 -1.91
CA HIS A 161 13.94 23.86 -1.68
C HIS A 161 13.68 25.18 -0.93
N PRO A 162 14.04 26.35 -1.50
CA PRO A 162 13.91 27.63 -0.81
C PRO A 162 12.46 27.97 -0.40
N GLU A 163 11.46 27.47 -1.14
CA GLU A 163 10.06 27.68 -0.78
C GLU A 163 9.67 26.88 0.48
N LEU A 164 10.21 25.67 0.66
CA LEU A 164 10.01 24.91 1.89
C LEU A 164 10.67 25.60 3.08
N MET A 165 11.83 26.20 2.88
CA MET A 165 12.52 26.98 3.93
C MET A 165 11.70 28.13 4.47
N LYS A 166 10.85 28.74 3.65
CA LYS A 166 9.95 29.82 4.09
C LYS A 166 8.83 29.30 4.99
N MET A 167 8.49 28.02 4.86
CA MET A 167 7.41 27.39 5.60
C MET A 167 7.84 26.82 6.95
N TYR A 168 9.15 26.59 7.16
CA TYR A 168 9.65 25.89 8.33
C TYR A 168 10.36 26.80 9.32
N ASP A 169 10.22 26.52 10.61
CA ASP A 169 11.22 26.89 11.60
C ASP A 169 12.38 25.90 11.54
N PHE A 170 13.22 26.03 10.52
CA PHE A 170 14.31 25.09 10.23
C PHE A 170 15.31 24.93 11.39
N ARG A 171 15.37 25.87 12.33
CA ARG A 171 16.19 25.76 13.55
C ARG A 171 15.69 24.64 14.46
N LYS A 172 14.43 24.27 14.32
CA LYS A 172 13.77 23.19 15.07
C LYS A 172 13.53 21.94 14.22
N TYR A 173 14.10 21.90 13.00
CA TYR A 173 14.02 20.73 12.16
C TYR A 173 14.68 19.54 12.87
N THR A 174 13.94 18.47 13.04
CA THR A 174 14.35 17.32 13.84
C THR A 174 14.22 16.03 13.05
N THR A 175 15.22 15.15 13.19
CA THR A 175 15.18 13.78 12.66
C THR A 175 15.16 12.79 13.81
N GLU A 176 14.21 11.88 13.80
CA GLU A 176 14.06 10.80 14.76
C GLU A 176 14.12 9.46 14.03
N THR A 177 14.69 8.43 14.66
CA THR A 177 14.79 7.08 14.10
C THR A 177 14.09 6.08 15.02
N PHE A 178 13.36 5.16 14.41
CA PHE A 178 12.59 4.11 15.07
C PHE A 178 12.95 2.75 14.48
N GLU A 179 12.43 1.66 15.03
CA GLU A 179 12.77 0.30 14.59
C GLU A 179 12.45 0.06 13.10
N HIS A 180 11.33 0.61 12.61
CA HIS A 180 10.82 0.34 11.26
C HIS A 180 10.71 1.58 10.37
N TYR A 181 10.94 2.77 10.91
CA TYR A 181 10.83 4.01 10.15
C TYR A 181 11.74 5.10 10.69
N SER A 182 11.96 6.11 9.87
CA SER A 182 12.48 7.40 10.30
C SER A 182 11.41 8.47 10.14
N LEU A 183 11.52 9.50 10.96
CA LEU A 183 10.67 10.66 10.92
C LEU A 183 11.53 11.93 10.89
N GLN A 184 11.26 12.80 9.94
CA GLN A 184 11.70 14.16 9.98
C GLN A 184 10.49 15.06 10.20
N TRP A 185 10.63 16.08 11.02
CA TRP A 185 9.55 17.03 11.24
C TRP A 185 10.09 18.42 11.58
N SER A 186 9.27 19.41 11.29
CA SER A 186 9.54 20.79 11.64
C SER A 186 8.25 21.51 11.99
N PRO A 187 8.26 22.39 13.01
CA PRO A 187 7.19 23.34 13.18
C PRO A 187 7.05 24.22 11.93
N LEU A 188 5.82 24.50 11.56
CA LEU A 188 5.53 25.42 10.48
C LEU A 188 5.59 26.86 11.01
N ALA A 189 6.27 27.72 10.27
CA ALA A 189 6.33 29.13 10.56
C ALA A 189 5.10 29.85 9.93
N PRO A 190 4.40 30.71 10.65
CA PRO A 190 3.40 31.58 10.06
C PRO A 190 4.06 32.49 9.01
N GLY A 191 3.60 32.40 7.76
CA GLY A 191 4.14 33.19 6.65
C GLY A 191 3.20 33.18 5.45
N ASP A 192 3.68 33.64 4.30
CA ASP A 192 2.93 33.65 3.03
C ASP A 192 2.77 32.25 2.40
N ALA A 193 2.59 31.23 3.22
CA ALA A 193 2.35 29.89 2.74
C ALA A 193 0.95 29.76 2.10
N PRO A 194 0.80 28.95 1.04
CA PRO A 194 -0.49 28.77 0.38
C PRO A 194 -1.49 27.93 1.21
N TYR A 195 -1.17 27.62 2.45
CA TYR A 195 -1.94 26.79 3.37
C TYR A 195 -2.37 27.60 4.60
N ASP A 196 -3.52 27.25 5.17
CA ASP A 196 -4.01 27.83 6.43
C ASP A 196 -3.24 27.26 7.64
N ILE A 197 -1.98 27.66 7.78
CA ILE A 197 -1.07 27.21 8.84
C ILE A 197 -1.49 27.86 10.15
N LYS A 198 -1.71 27.03 11.17
CA LYS A 198 -2.05 27.45 12.52
C LYS A 198 -0.83 27.36 13.45
N PRO A 199 -0.79 28.19 14.49
CA PRO A 199 0.25 28.04 15.53
C PRO A 199 0.24 26.62 16.10
N GLY A 200 1.40 25.96 16.05
CA GLY A 200 1.58 24.59 16.53
C GLY A 200 1.47 23.49 15.45
N ASP A 201 1.11 23.85 14.21
CA ASP A 201 1.16 22.91 13.12
C ASP A 201 2.60 22.50 12.80
N ASN A 202 2.76 21.23 12.42
CA ASN A 202 4.06 20.67 12.04
C ASN A 202 3.93 19.97 10.68
N ALA A 203 5.00 20.04 9.90
CA ALA A 203 5.17 19.14 8.77
C ALA A 203 5.86 17.86 9.22
N TYR A 204 5.46 16.71 8.65
CA TYR A 204 6.00 15.40 8.97
C TYR A 204 6.40 14.68 7.69
N TYR A 205 7.56 14.03 7.71
CA TYR A 205 8.14 13.26 6.62
C TYR A 205 8.54 11.89 7.16
N TYR A 206 7.67 10.91 6.96
CA TYR A 206 7.90 9.53 7.36
C TYR A 206 8.52 8.74 6.22
N CYS A 207 9.56 7.98 6.52
CA CYS A 207 10.06 6.93 5.65
C CYS A 207 9.91 5.59 6.37
N LEU A 208 8.90 4.82 6.00
CA LEU A 208 8.70 3.46 6.49
C LEU A 208 9.41 2.51 5.55
N PHE A 209 10.38 1.79 6.10
CA PHE A 209 11.16 0.83 5.32
C PHE A 209 10.26 -0.31 4.79
N PRO A 210 10.48 -0.76 3.54
CA PRO A 210 11.56 -0.35 2.63
C PRO A 210 11.16 0.76 1.63
N ASN A 211 9.89 1.06 1.41
CA ASN A 211 9.46 1.77 0.20
C ASN A 211 8.23 2.67 0.37
N TYR A 212 7.86 3.01 1.59
CA TYR A 212 6.69 3.84 1.84
C TYR A 212 7.08 5.17 2.48
N MET A 213 6.91 6.24 1.74
CA MET A 213 7.19 7.60 2.20
C MET A 213 5.90 8.41 2.31
N VAL A 214 5.72 9.10 3.41
CA VAL A 214 4.52 9.90 3.67
C VAL A 214 4.92 11.30 4.06
N ASN A 215 4.53 12.26 3.25
CA ASN A 215 4.70 13.67 3.54
C ASN A 215 3.35 14.25 3.96
N ILE A 216 3.30 14.79 5.16
CA ILE A 216 2.09 15.37 5.74
C ILE A 216 2.38 16.82 6.05
N VAL A 217 1.69 17.69 5.35
CA VAL A 217 1.70 19.14 5.60
C VAL A 217 0.25 19.53 5.83
N PRO A 218 -0.11 20.07 6.99
CA PRO A 218 -1.48 20.47 7.35
C PRO A 218 -2.08 21.50 6.42
#